data_0d9293f778f43664e4f90a4f792111de
#
_entry.id   0d9293f778f43664e4f90a4f792111de
#
_cell.length_a   1.000
_cell.length_b   1.000
_cell.length_c   1.000
_cell.angle_alpha   90.00
_cell.angle_beta   90.00
_cell.angle_gamma   90.00
#
_symmetry.space_group_name_H-M   'P 1'
#
loop_
_entity.id
_entity.type
_entity.pdbx_description
1 polymer ?
#
loop_
_entity_poly.entity_id
_entity_poly.type
_entity_poly.pdbx_seq_one_letter_code
_entity_poly.pdbx_strand_id
1 'polypeptide(L)'
;MLNATATTRATTPGDGDIYRGGGMEDLTLVLVNSMGRISEIQRLSSLSGEEQKIKSVTFVNLDVGNYQLYAYANVERSLLSEVKSLLAGLQVGDGFDASYYDALFTTLSARTTPVIDESHPLLLTATKALSVGVENSSTSIDMLRPVVWFEVRLYNHSDYPIHIDDVSFSNFNPSTSYILPKDGLIPASVTYRALPLYDTFTGGEDVTVEAMSESCIYECALFENRAPSYTLSLTAKVDGGGLETVATISTTQSYALKNRSTGRYLVDNGSGRMAVVSSLDDAVTPEHGMWRFSSTSSGYMINVATGNRFYRSTSSASSGSNLTLAISSGYLRASYRSGTRTYYLRDNNGTPGFANTTNQTRDWIVQQSGGSSATISNSQINVIDMQTAAVTPMTEQLRNQHIRIVINAYFNETNGTFNFTVLPWEEKSEEVEFN
;
A
#
# COMPACT_ATOMS: atom_id res chain seq x y z
N MET A 1 -26.83 46.53 20.66
CA MET A 1 -25.66 45.84 20.07
C MET A 1 -26.06 44.38 19.86
N LEU A 2 -25.99 43.94 18.64
CA LEU A 2 -26.34 42.56 18.29
C LEU A 2 -25.09 41.73 18.26
N ASN A 3 -25.15 40.51 18.77
CA ASN A 3 -24.04 39.60 18.82
C ASN A 3 -24.41 38.32 18.06
N ALA A 4 -23.44 37.75 17.36
CA ALA A 4 -23.55 36.43 16.78
C ALA A 4 -22.44 35.54 17.33
N THR A 5 -22.80 34.34 17.74
CA THR A 5 -21.83 33.35 18.23
C THR A 5 -21.74 32.21 17.22
N ALA A 6 -20.52 31.92 16.80
CA ALA A 6 -20.20 30.75 16.01
C ALA A 6 -19.48 29.73 16.89
N THR A 7 -19.97 28.50 16.89
CA THR A 7 -19.29 27.37 17.53
C THR A 7 -18.70 26.48 16.45
N THR A 8 -17.38 26.37 16.42
CA THR A 8 -16.66 25.52 15.47
C THR A 8 -16.37 24.17 16.10
N ARG A 9 -16.47 23.11 15.33
CA ARG A 9 -16.12 21.75 15.73
C ARG A 9 -15.15 21.15 14.71
N ALA A 10 -14.06 20.58 15.23
CA ALA A 10 -13.17 19.75 14.42
C ALA A 10 -13.82 18.38 14.21
N THR A 11 -14.04 17.99 12.98
CA THR A 11 -14.58 16.66 12.67
C THR A 11 -13.45 15.68 12.45
N THR A 12 -13.61 14.46 12.96
CA THR A 12 -12.73 13.32 12.69
C THR A 12 -13.49 12.29 11.87
N PRO A 13 -12.87 11.60 10.90
CA PRO A 13 -13.47 10.41 10.32
C PRO A 13 -13.69 9.34 11.39
N GLY A 14 -14.69 8.49 11.23
CA GLY A 14 -15.22 7.57 12.23
C GLY A 14 -14.26 6.59 12.92
N ASP A 15 -13.03 6.40 12.43
CA ASP A 15 -11.96 5.67 13.11
C ASP A 15 -10.99 6.65 13.77
N GLY A 16 -11.25 6.96 15.04
CA GLY A 16 -10.55 7.99 15.82
C GLY A 16 -9.04 7.82 16.04
N ASP A 17 -8.46 6.69 15.62
CA ASP A 17 -7.04 6.38 15.84
C ASP A 17 -6.11 6.81 14.70
N ILE A 18 -6.62 7.16 13.53
CA ILE A 18 -5.80 7.36 12.33
C ILE A 18 -5.35 8.82 12.17
N TYR A 19 -6.10 9.78 12.68
CA TYR A 19 -5.74 11.19 12.61
C TYR A 19 -4.98 11.67 13.86
N ARG A 20 -3.68 11.38 13.89
CA ARG A 20 -2.75 11.93 14.88
C ARG A 20 -2.49 13.41 14.58
N GLY A 21 -3.19 14.29 15.09
CA GLY A 21 -3.07 15.74 14.81
C GLY A 21 -4.44 16.36 14.63
N GLY A 22 -5.41 15.85 15.36
CA GLY A 22 -6.82 16.00 15.08
C GLY A 22 -7.48 17.30 15.51
N GLY A 23 -6.85 18.14 16.30
CA GLY A 23 -7.49 19.34 16.85
C GLY A 23 -7.23 20.61 16.06
N MET A 24 -7.97 21.67 16.43
CA MET A 24 -7.68 23.03 15.97
C MET A 24 -6.61 23.64 16.88
N GLU A 25 -5.46 24.01 16.36
CA GLU A 25 -4.40 24.69 17.11
C GLU A 25 -4.49 26.20 16.98
N ASP A 26 -4.98 26.67 15.85
CA ASP A 26 -5.35 28.06 15.59
C ASP A 26 -6.69 28.10 14.86
N LEU A 27 -7.35 29.25 14.86
CA LEU A 27 -8.64 29.45 14.20
C LEU A 27 -8.75 30.88 13.66
N THR A 28 -9.00 31.01 12.39
CA THR A 28 -9.34 32.27 11.74
C THR A 28 -10.78 32.20 11.24
N LEU A 29 -11.60 33.13 11.68
CA LEU A 29 -12.98 33.31 11.26
C LEU A 29 -13.11 34.63 10.53
N VAL A 30 -13.69 34.59 9.32
CA VAL A 30 -13.94 35.78 8.50
C VAL A 30 -15.45 35.87 8.28
N LEU A 31 -16.04 36.95 8.77
CA LEU A 31 -17.47 37.25 8.60
C LEU A 31 -17.67 38.27 7.48
N VAL A 32 -18.37 37.87 6.43
CA VAL A 32 -18.57 38.66 5.21
C VAL A 32 -20.06 39.01 5.11
N ASN A 33 -20.37 40.27 4.89
CA ASN A 33 -21.77 40.74 4.71
C ASN A 33 -22.31 40.47 3.29
N SER A 34 -23.57 40.76 3.08
CA SER A 34 -24.25 40.55 1.81
C SER A 34 -23.71 41.40 0.62
N MET A 35 -22.87 42.41 0.91
CA MET A 35 -22.18 43.22 -0.11
C MET A 35 -20.79 42.63 -0.46
N GLY A 36 -20.43 41.45 0.05
CA GLY A 36 -19.13 40.84 -0.16
C GLY A 36 -17.98 41.53 0.55
N ARG A 37 -18.26 42.31 1.61
CA ARG A 37 -17.23 42.97 2.41
C ARG A 37 -17.03 42.29 3.76
N ILE A 38 -15.79 42.24 4.19
CA ILE A 38 -15.40 41.69 5.51
C ILE A 38 -15.94 42.62 6.59
N SER A 39 -16.87 42.11 7.40
CA SER A 39 -17.43 42.82 8.53
C SER A 39 -16.63 42.64 9.80
N GLU A 40 -16.08 41.43 10.02
CA GLU A 40 -15.23 41.14 11.17
C GLU A 40 -14.29 40.01 10.87
N ILE A 41 -13.12 40.01 11.53
CA ILE A 41 -12.14 38.93 11.48
C ILE A 41 -11.74 38.58 12.92
N GLN A 42 -11.86 37.32 13.28
CA GLN A 42 -11.36 36.79 14.54
C GLN A 42 -10.19 35.85 14.28
N ARG A 43 -9.05 36.09 14.92
CA ARG A 43 -7.86 35.25 14.86
C ARG A 43 -7.49 34.77 16.25
N LEU A 44 -7.55 33.48 16.46
CA LEU A 44 -7.21 32.81 17.71
C LEU A 44 -6.00 31.92 17.49
N SER A 45 -5.05 31.99 18.39
CA SER A 45 -3.84 31.16 18.34
C SER A 45 -3.74 30.35 19.63
N SER A 46 -2.99 29.25 19.56
CA SER A 46 -2.64 28.42 20.73
C SER A 46 -3.86 27.83 21.44
N LEU A 47 -4.82 27.33 20.67
CA LEU A 47 -5.94 26.57 21.22
C LEU A 47 -5.42 25.29 21.86
N SER A 48 -5.99 24.88 23.00
CA SER A 48 -5.55 23.71 23.74
C SER A 48 -6.71 22.99 24.42
N GLY A 49 -6.53 21.69 24.68
CA GLY A 49 -7.52 20.85 25.35
C GLY A 49 -8.86 20.80 24.58
N GLU A 50 -9.95 21.05 25.27
CA GLU A 50 -11.29 21.00 24.66
C GLU A 50 -11.51 22.08 23.57
N GLU A 51 -10.77 23.20 23.62
CA GLU A 51 -10.86 24.23 22.58
C GLU A 51 -10.36 23.74 21.21
N GLN A 52 -9.50 22.72 21.20
CA GLN A 52 -9.04 22.07 19.96
C GLN A 52 -10.15 21.28 19.27
N LYS A 53 -11.13 20.85 20.04
CA LYS A 53 -12.29 20.10 19.51
C LYS A 53 -13.44 21.04 19.21
N ILE A 54 -13.79 21.92 20.14
CA ILE A 54 -14.93 22.82 20.04
C ILE A 54 -14.52 24.22 20.54
N LYS A 55 -14.71 25.22 19.71
CA LYS A 55 -14.44 26.62 20.09
C LYS A 55 -15.62 27.52 19.71
N SER A 56 -16.14 28.24 20.69
CA SER A 56 -17.16 29.28 20.47
C SER A 56 -16.50 30.65 20.38
N VAL A 57 -16.91 31.43 19.39
CA VAL A 57 -16.43 32.78 19.13
C VAL A 57 -17.63 33.70 18.95
N THR A 58 -17.60 34.86 19.58
CA THR A 58 -18.69 35.86 19.49
C THR A 58 -18.24 37.05 18.69
N PHE A 59 -18.98 37.34 17.65
CA PHE A 59 -18.89 38.59 16.88
C PHE A 59 -19.82 39.63 17.53
N VAL A 60 -19.35 40.85 17.67
CA VAL A 60 -20.06 41.91 18.39
C VAL A 60 -20.38 43.09 17.47
N ASN A 61 -21.42 43.86 17.82
CA ASN A 61 -21.80 45.09 17.12
C ASN A 61 -22.15 44.88 15.62
N LEU A 62 -22.79 43.76 15.31
CA LEU A 62 -23.22 43.47 13.94
C LEU A 62 -24.51 44.18 13.60
N ASP A 63 -24.65 44.57 12.35
CA ASP A 63 -25.94 45.02 11.79
C ASP A 63 -26.87 43.84 11.54
N VAL A 64 -28.18 44.10 11.56
CA VAL A 64 -29.16 43.10 11.12
C VAL A 64 -28.94 42.79 9.65
N GLY A 65 -28.82 41.51 9.30
CA GLY A 65 -28.60 41.11 7.91
C GLY A 65 -28.09 39.70 7.75
N ASN A 66 -27.83 39.35 6.50
CA ASN A 66 -27.25 38.05 6.13
C ASN A 66 -25.73 38.17 5.95
N TYR A 67 -25.06 37.23 6.49
CA TYR A 67 -23.60 37.10 6.44
C TYR A 67 -23.20 35.71 5.94
N GLN A 68 -21.98 35.61 5.42
CA GLN A 68 -21.30 34.36 5.15
C GLN A 68 -20.13 34.26 6.10
N LEU A 69 -20.08 33.18 6.88
CA LEU A 69 -18.97 32.85 7.76
C LEU A 69 -18.03 31.91 7.02
N TYR A 70 -16.74 32.23 7.01
CA TYR A 70 -15.65 31.41 6.52
C TYR A 70 -14.74 31.09 7.69
N ALA A 71 -14.41 29.82 7.84
CA ALA A 71 -13.60 29.33 8.95
C ALA A 71 -12.39 28.55 8.41
N TYR A 72 -11.23 28.83 9.01
CA TYR A 72 -9.96 28.18 8.70
C TYR A 72 -9.25 27.89 10.02
N ALA A 73 -8.87 26.64 10.25
CA ALA A 73 -8.06 26.23 11.41
C ALA A 73 -6.77 25.56 10.98
N ASN A 74 -5.77 25.60 11.84
CA ASN A 74 -4.43 25.07 11.58
C ASN A 74 -3.67 25.77 10.43
N VAL A 75 -3.93 27.08 10.26
CA VAL A 75 -3.33 27.88 9.18
C VAL A 75 -1.85 28.11 9.42
N GLU A 76 -1.46 28.38 10.67
CA GLU A 76 -0.10 28.81 11.02
C GLU A 76 0.92 27.69 10.86
N ARG A 77 0.54 26.46 11.21
CA ARG A 77 1.41 25.27 11.18
C ARG A 77 1.15 24.34 10.02
N SER A 78 0.08 24.61 9.27
CA SER A 78 -0.22 23.84 8.06
C SER A 78 0.91 23.96 7.05
N LEU A 79 1.17 22.85 6.40
CA LEU A 79 2.12 22.80 5.27
C LEU A 79 1.59 23.48 4.00
N LEU A 80 0.36 23.99 4.06
CA LEU A 80 -0.31 24.68 2.97
C LEU A 80 -0.09 26.19 3.13
N SER A 81 1.14 26.63 2.84
CA SER A 81 1.59 28.02 2.97
C SER A 81 0.75 29.02 2.16
N GLU A 82 0.06 28.55 1.12
CA GLU A 82 -0.83 29.37 0.30
C GLU A 82 -1.97 29.96 1.12
N VAL A 83 -2.58 29.17 2.00
CA VAL A 83 -3.70 29.65 2.85
C VAL A 83 -3.22 30.68 3.85
N LYS A 84 -2.05 30.47 4.45
CA LYS A 84 -1.45 31.44 5.37
C LYS A 84 -1.22 32.79 4.67
N SER A 85 -0.61 32.76 3.48
CA SER A 85 -0.36 33.97 2.70
C SER A 85 -1.64 34.68 2.29
N LEU A 86 -2.66 33.90 1.92
CA LEU A 86 -3.97 34.40 1.52
C LEU A 86 -4.66 35.15 2.66
N LEU A 87 -4.66 34.60 3.88
CA LEU A 87 -5.39 35.13 5.02
C LEU A 87 -4.63 36.23 5.78
N ALA A 88 -3.31 36.32 5.65
CA ALA A 88 -2.48 37.27 6.40
C ALA A 88 -2.81 38.74 6.08
N GLY A 89 -3.19 39.04 4.82
CA GLY A 89 -3.46 40.39 4.36
C GLY A 89 -4.87 40.89 4.58
N LEU A 90 -5.83 40.05 5.02
CA LEU A 90 -7.25 40.43 5.15
C LEU A 90 -7.46 41.48 6.23
N GLN A 91 -8.26 42.52 5.93
CA GLN A 91 -8.67 43.58 6.86
C GLN A 91 -10.21 43.78 6.81
N VAL A 92 -10.75 44.23 7.93
CA VAL A 92 -12.16 44.64 8.01
C VAL A 92 -12.43 45.76 7.02
N GLY A 93 -13.50 45.64 6.25
CA GLY A 93 -13.87 46.55 5.18
C GLY A 93 -13.41 46.16 3.79
N ASP A 94 -12.44 45.26 3.69
CA ASP A 94 -11.98 44.75 2.39
C ASP A 94 -13.07 43.94 1.67
N GLY A 95 -12.97 43.87 0.36
CA GLY A 95 -13.73 42.90 -0.42
C GLY A 95 -13.24 41.50 -0.17
N PHE A 96 -14.16 40.55 0.02
CA PHE A 96 -13.84 39.11 0.13
C PHE A 96 -14.43 38.42 -1.10
N ASP A 97 -13.62 38.24 -2.10
CA ASP A 97 -14.03 37.71 -3.40
C ASP A 97 -13.69 36.22 -3.55
N ALA A 98 -14.01 35.67 -4.72
CA ALA A 98 -13.79 34.27 -5.03
C ALA A 98 -12.33 33.80 -4.89
N SER A 99 -11.36 34.74 -4.98
CA SER A 99 -9.93 34.36 -4.82
C SER A 99 -9.61 33.83 -3.43
N TYR A 100 -10.39 34.16 -2.41
CA TYR A 100 -10.19 33.71 -1.05
C TYR A 100 -10.84 32.37 -0.72
N TYR A 101 -11.94 32.01 -1.39
CA TYR A 101 -12.66 30.77 -1.12
C TYR A 101 -12.61 29.76 -2.26
N ASP A 102 -12.33 30.21 -3.48
CA ASP A 102 -12.08 29.35 -4.64
C ASP A 102 -10.59 29.05 -4.86
N ALA A 103 -9.73 29.53 -3.97
CA ALA A 103 -8.30 29.26 -4.06
C ALA A 103 -8.02 27.75 -4.05
N LEU A 104 -7.03 27.35 -4.85
CA LEU A 104 -6.73 25.97 -5.10
C LEU A 104 -5.44 25.54 -4.37
N PHE A 105 -5.45 24.34 -3.82
CA PHE A 105 -4.25 23.71 -3.36
C PHE A 105 -3.46 23.14 -4.53
N THR A 106 -2.16 23.37 -4.53
CA THR A 106 -1.25 22.79 -5.52
C THR A 106 -0.09 22.04 -4.88
N THR A 107 0.16 22.24 -3.60
CA THR A 107 1.36 21.80 -2.91
C THR A 107 1.24 20.47 -2.19
N LEU A 108 0.05 20.00 -1.83
CA LEU A 108 -0.09 18.72 -1.13
C LEU A 108 0.52 17.55 -1.91
N SER A 109 0.36 17.58 -3.22
CA SER A 109 0.86 16.54 -4.12
C SER A 109 2.37 16.57 -4.39
N ALA A 110 3.07 17.61 -3.96
CA ALA A 110 4.53 17.66 -4.06
C ALA A 110 5.22 16.90 -2.91
N ARG A 111 4.44 16.36 -1.96
CA ARG A 111 4.99 15.64 -0.84
C ARG A 111 5.18 14.17 -1.18
N THR A 112 6.37 13.72 -0.93
CA THR A 112 6.75 12.32 -1.00
C THR A 112 6.40 11.56 0.28
N THR A 113 6.02 12.26 1.36
CA THR A 113 5.59 11.67 2.63
C THR A 113 4.29 12.33 3.10
N PRO A 114 3.24 11.56 3.35
CA PRO A 114 2.10 12.07 4.08
C PRO A 114 2.47 12.16 5.57
N VAL A 115 3.33 13.10 5.95
CA VAL A 115 3.60 13.32 7.37
C VAL A 115 2.44 14.12 7.91
N ILE A 116 1.46 13.41 8.39
CA ILE A 116 0.50 13.93 9.35
C ILE A 116 1.08 13.59 10.71
N ASP A 117 1.82 14.51 11.25
CA ASP A 117 2.32 14.40 12.61
C ASP A 117 1.78 15.56 13.46
N GLU A 118 1.95 15.47 14.76
CA GLU A 118 1.54 16.50 15.71
C GLU A 118 2.18 17.88 15.44
N SER A 119 3.29 17.91 14.68
CA SER A 119 4.00 19.15 14.35
C SER A 119 3.42 19.84 13.12
N HIS A 120 2.64 19.14 12.29
CA HIS A 120 2.06 19.63 11.04
C HIS A 120 0.59 19.25 10.93
N PRO A 121 -0.31 19.84 11.72
CA PRO A 121 -1.72 19.53 11.68
C PRO A 121 -2.31 19.85 10.31
N LEU A 122 -3.28 19.05 9.90
CA LEU A 122 -4.01 19.30 8.66
C LEU A 122 -4.87 20.56 8.81
N LEU A 123 -4.91 21.34 7.72
CA LEU A 123 -5.86 22.44 7.61
C LEU A 123 -7.28 21.90 7.78
N LEU A 124 -8.12 22.66 8.49
CA LEU A 124 -9.56 22.46 8.57
C LEU A 124 -10.26 23.70 8.02
N THR A 125 -11.29 23.51 7.21
CA THR A 125 -12.04 24.61 6.62
C THR A 125 -13.53 24.38 6.65
N ALA A 126 -14.28 25.47 6.70
CA ALA A 126 -15.73 25.42 6.61
C ALA A 126 -16.30 26.75 6.12
N THR A 127 -17.52 26.71 5.62
CA THR A 127 -18.29 27.90 5.29
C THR A 127 -19.75 27.73 5.70
N LYS A 128 -20.38 28.78 6.20
CA LYS A 128 -21.79 28.75 6.61
C LYS A 128 -22.48 30.08 6.51
N ALA A 129 -23.69 30.08 5.98
CA ALA A 129 -24.54 31.24 6.03
C ALA A 129 -25.02 31.51 7.46
N LEU A 130 -25.04 32.80 7.86
CA LEU A 130 -25.48 33.26 9.17
C LEU A 130 -26.43 34.44 8.97
N SER A 131 -27.62 34.36 9.56
CA SER A 131 -28.56 35.47 9.61
C SER A 131 -28.55 36.09 11.01
N VAL A 132 -28.29 37.40 11.07
CA VAL A 132 -28.32 38.19 12.29
C VAL A 132 -29.65 38.96 12.34
N GLY A 133 -30.49 38.59 13.29
CA GLY A 133 -31.81 39.23 13.51
C GLY A 133 -31.74 40.38 14.50
N VAL A 134 -32.87 40.76 15.06
CA VAL A 134 -32.97 41.77 16.12
C VAL A 134 -32.58 41.28 17.51
N GLU A 135 -32.35 39.95 17.61
CA GLU A 135 -31.87 39.28 18.81
C GLU A 135 -30.50 38.63 18.53
N ASN A 136 -29.81 38.23 19.60
CA ASN A 136 -28.55 37.50 19.45
C ASN A 136 -28.78 36.21 18.69
N SER A 137 -27.89 35.94 17.76
CA SER A 137 -27.91 34.74 16.90
C SER A 137 -26.78 33.78 17.30
N SER A 138 -27.01 32.49 17.12
CA SER A 138 -25.96 31.48 17.28
C SER A 138 -25.99 30.48 16.12
N THR A 139 -24.85 29.95 15.76
CA THR A 139 -24.71 28.91 14.77
C THR A 139 -23.56 27.97 15.11
N SER A 140 -23.66 26.73 14.69
CA SER A 140 -22.54 25.78 14.74
C SER A 140 -22.00 25.52 13.32
N ILE A 141 -20.72 25.29 13.22
CA ILE A 141 -20.04 25.02 11.96
C ILE A 141 -19.05 23.87 12.13
N ASP A 142 -19.19 22.86 11.31
CA ASP A 142 -18.31 21.70 11.32
C ASP A 142 -17.13 21.94 10.38
N MET A 143 -15.94 21.83 10.93
CA MET A 143 -14.69 22.07 10.22
C MET A 143 -14.22 20.76 9.56
N LEU A 144 -14.07 20.76 8.25
CA LEU A 144 -13.69 19.60 7.46
C LEU A 144 -12.24 19.74 6.96
N ARG A 145 -11.52 18.62 6.93
CA ARG A 145 -10.22 18.57 6.27
C ARG A 145 -10.42 18.52 4.76
N PRO A 146 -9.73 19.35 3.96
CA PRO A 146 -9.86 19.35 2.50
C PRO A 146 -9.15 18.13 1.85
N VAL A 147 -8.93 17.08 2.61
CA VAL A 147 -8.24 15.87 2.19
C VAL A 147 -9.05 14.63 2.54
N VAL A 148 -8.75 13.57 1.80
CA VAL A 148 -9.18 12.20 2.03
C VAL A 148 -7.99 11.46 2.64
N TRP A 149 -8.22 10.69 3.67
CA TRP A 149 -7.25 9.71 4.14
C TRP A 149 -7.40 8.45 3.31
N PHE A 150 -6.33 8.05 2.66
CA PHE A 150 -6.31 6.93 1.73
C PHE A 150 -5.36 5.85 2.26
N GLU A 151 -5.87 4.63 2.39
CA GLU A 151 -5.14 3.49 2.93
C GLU A 151 -5.39 2.25 2.08
N VAL A 152 -4.34 1.49 1.81
CA VAL A 152 -4.45 0.19 1.15
C VAL A 152 -3.87 -0.87 2.08
N ARG A 153 -4.69 -1.86 2.40
CA ARG A 153 -4.32 -3.00 3.22
C ARG A 153 -4.31 -4.28 2.40
N LEU A 154 -3.31 -5.10 2.64
CA LEU A 154 -3.22 -6.42 2.07
C LEU A 154 -3.30 -7.48 3.17
N TYR A 155 -4.28 -8.37 3.03
CA TYR A 155 -4.42 -9.58 3.85
C TYR A 155 -3.78 -10.75 3.11
N ASN A 156 -2.71 -11.26 3.64
CA ASN A 156 -2.04 -12.44 3.13
C ASN A 156 -2.65 -13.70 3.75
N HIS A 157 -3.43 -14.45 2.97
CA HIS A 157 -4.03 -15.72 3.38
C HIS A 157 -3.20 -16.94 2.99
N SER A 158 -1.91 -16.75 2.67
CA SER A 158 -1.00 -17.83 2.33
C SER A 158 -0.02 -18.12 3.47
N ASP A 159 0.57 -19.29 3.44
CA ASP A 159 1.63 -19.70 4.38
C ASP A 159 3.01 -19.12 4.06
N TYR A 160 3.08 -18.21 3.07
CA TYR A 160 4.35 -17.63 2.58
C TYR A 160 4.30 -16.11 2.64
N PRO A 161 5.43 -15.43 2.91
CA PRO A 161 5.52 -13.98 2.79
C PRO A 161 5.25 -13.50 1.36
N ILE A 162 4.59 -12.35 1.25
CA ILE A 162 4.32 -11.67 -0.01
C ILE A 162 5.17 -10.42 -0.08
N HIS A 163 5.94 -10.27 -1.15
CA HIS A 163 6.72 -9.07 -1.45
C HIS A 163 5.98 -8.25 -2.50
N ILE A 164 5.73 -6.99 -2.20
CA ILE A 164 5.09 -6.05 -3.11
C ILE A 164 6.19 -5.39 -3.96
N ASP A 165 6.21 -5.67 -5.26
CA ASP A 165 7.16 -5.07 -6.19
C ASP A 165 6.70 -3.70 -6.68
N ASP A 166 5.39 -3.53 -6.90
CA ASP A 166 4.81 -2.29 -7.42
C ASP A 166 3.33 -2.17 -7.04
N VAL A 167 2.91 -0.94 -6.74
CA VAL A 167 1.51 -0.55 -6.62
C VAL A 167 1.30 0.79 -7.30
N SER A 168 0.28 0.90 -8.11
CA SER A 168 -0.06 2.15 -8.77
C SER A 168 -1.57 2.40 -8.78
N PHE A 169 -1.93 3.68 -8.80
CA PHE A 169 -3.31 4.12 -8.68
C PHE A 169 -3.60 5.15 -9.76
N SER A 170 -4.77 5.04 -10.38
CA SER A 170 -5.23 6.02 -11.37
C SER A 170 -6.39 6.85 -10.83
N ASN A 171 -6.31 8.14 -11.09
CA ASN A 171 -7.32 9.16 -10.76
C ASN A 171 -7.46 9.52 -9.28
N PHE A 172 -6.63 9.00 -8.39
CA PHE A 172 -6.68 9.28 -6.95
C PHE A 172 -5.97 10.59 -6.56
N ASN A 173 -4.96 11.03 -7.30
CA ASN A 173 -4.13 12.17 -6.93
C ASN A 173 -4.37 13.38 -7.86
N PRO A 174 -5.42 14.18 -7.63
CA PRO A 174 -5.67 15.38 -8.41
C PRO A 174 -4.58 16.42 -8.13
N SER A 175 -4.22 17.18 -9.14
CA SER A 175 -3.20 18.23 -9.02
C SER A 175 -3.63 19.43 -8.19
N THR A 176 -4.94 19.63 -8.04
CA THR A 176 -5.53 20.78 -7.37
C THR A 176 -6.83 20.42 -6.67
N SER A 177 -7.17 21.16 -5.63
CA SER A 177 -8.46 21.09 -4.95
C SER A 177 -8.86 22.46 -4.41
N TYR A 178 -10.13 22.66 -4.09
CA TYR A 178 -10.59 23.87 -3.43
C TYR A 178 -10.22 23.88 -1.94
N ILE A 179 -9.85 25.04 -1.43
CA ILE A 179 -9.55 25.25 0.00
C ILE A 179 -10.82 25.07 0.83
N LEU A 180 -11.89 25.78 0.49
CA LEU A 180 -13.17 25.68 1.18
C LEU A 180 -14.07 24.62 0.54
N PRO A 181 -14.94 23.97 1.34
CA PRO A 181 -15.92 23.05 0.79
C PRO A 181 -16.86 23.78 -0.16
N LYS A 182 -17.04 23.21 -1.34
CA LYS A 182 -17.89 23.75 -2.38
C LYS A 182 -18.83 22.66 -2.84
N ASP A 183 -20.13 22.84 -2.64
CA ASP A 183 -21.14 21.83 -2.95
C ASP A 183 -20.99 21.27 -4.37
N GLY A 184 -20.59 20.02 -4.44
CA GLY A 184 -20.52 19.26 -5.68
C GLY A 184 -19.47 19.69 -6.70
N LEU A 185 -18.63 20.67 -6.41
CA LEU A 185 -17.68 21.23 -7.36
C LEU A 185 -16.25 20.80 -7.07
N ILE A 186 -15.68 20.15 -8.06
CA ILE A 186 -14.27 19.92 -8.20
C ILE A 186 -13.75 20.90 -9.27
N PRO A 187 -12.49 21.34 -9.19
CA PRO A 187 -11.93 22.21 -10.22
C PRO A 187 -12.12 21.63 -11.62
N ALA A 188 -12.61 22.45 -12.56
CA ALA A 188 -13.00 22.00 -13.90
C ALA A 188 -11.84 21.43 -14.75
N SER A 189 -10.59 21.74 -14.36
CA SER A 189 -9.38 21.29 -15.07
C SER A 189 -8.45 20.58 -14.11
N VAL A 190 -8.81 19.36 -13.74
CA VAL A 190 -7.97 18.52 -12.88
C VAL A 190 -7.08 17.66 -13.76
N THR A 191 -5.77 17.73 -13.54
CA THR A 191 -4.80 16.73 -14.00
C THR A 191 -4.48 15.78 -12.86
N TYR A 192 -4.17 14.55 -13.19
CA TYR A 192 -3.81 13.55 -12.20
C TYR A 192 -2.31 13.35 -12.20
N ARG A 193 -1.75 13.23 -11.01
CA ARG A 193 -0.34 12.92 -10.80
C ARG A 193 -0.23 11.48 -10.37
N ALA A 194 0.91 10.86 -10.69
CA ALA A 194 1.26 9.59 -10.07
C ALA A 194 1.32 9.76 -8.55
N LEU A 195 0.83 8.78 -7.81
CA LEU A 195 1.10 8.72 -6.39
C LEU A 195 2.58 8.41 -6.23
N PRO A 196 3.29 9.07 -5.30
CA PRO A 196 4.68 8.74 -5.04
C PRO A 196 4.73 7.28 -4.59
N LEU A 197 5.46 6.47 -5.35
CA LEU A 197 5.68 5.08 -5.03
C LEU A 197 6.64 4.97 -3.85
N TYR A 198 6.37 4.10 -2.95
CA TYR A 198 7.22 3.41 -1.98
C TYR A 198 8.39 4.12 -1.28
N ASP A 199 9.07 5.07 -1.88
CA ASP A 199 10.21 5.77 -1.27
C ASP A 199 9.91 6.34 0.12
N THR A 200 8.65 6.37 0.47
CA THR A 200 8.16 6.97 1.71
C THR A 200 7.82 5.96 2.78
N PHE A 201 7.48 4.72 2.41
CA PHE A 201 7.12 3.69 3.39
C PHE A 201 8.30 2.88 3.88
N THR A 202 9.30 2.67 3.05
CA THR A 202 10.31 1.65 3.30
C THR A 202 11.75 2.14 3.19
N GLY A 203 11.98 3.41 2.87
CA GLY A 203 13.35 3.87 2.61
C GLY A 203 14.01 3.17 1.42
N GLY A 204 13.21 2.67 0.46
CA GLY A 204 13.67 1.92 -0.70
C GLY A 204 13.72 0.39 -0.49
N GLU A 205 13.19 -0.11 0.62
CA GLU A 205 13.03 -1.54 0.84
C GLU A 205 11.67 -2.04 0.33
N ASP A 206 11.61 -3.27 -0.19
CA ASP A 206 10.38 -3.90 -0.62
C ASP A 206 9.42 -4.10 0.56
N VAL A 207 8.13 -3.80 0.35
CA VAL A 207 7.10 -4.06 1.36
C VAL A 207 6.83 -5.56 1.42
N THR A 208 7.06 -6.15 2.57
CA THR A 208 6.76 -7.56 2.83
C THR A 208 5.54 -7.68 3.72
N VAL A 209 4.60 -8.51 3.31
CA VAL A 209 3.44 -8.91 4.12
C VAL A 209 3.64 -10.36 4.54
N GLU A 210 3.87 -10.56 5.83
CA GLU A 210 4.15 -11.87 6.40
C GLU A 210 3.03 -12.88 6.15
N ALA A 211 3.35 -14.17 6.24
CA ALA A 211 2.38 -15.26 6.12
C ALA A 211 1.21 -15.08 7.08
N MET A 212 -0.02 -15.36 6.63
CA MET A 212 -1.24 -15.30 7.43
C MET A 212 -1.41 -13.98 8.21
N SER A 213 -0.96 -12.88 7.63
CA SER A 213 -0.99 -11.56 8.28
C SER A 213 -1.61 -10.46 7.41
N GLU A 214 -1.85 -9.32 8.02
CA GLU A 214 -2.31 -8.10 7.39
C GLU A 214 -1.25 -7.01 7.54
N SER A 215 -1.09 -6.21 6.49
CA SER A 215 -0.25 -5.00 6.54
C SER A 215 -0.86 -3.87 5.75
N CYS A 216 -0.67 -2.65 6.24
CA CYS A 216 -0.87 -1.45 5.43
C CYS A 216 0.28 -1.36 4.43
N ILE A 217 -0.03 -1.48 3.14
CA ILE A 217 0.96 -1.46 2.07
C ILE A 217 1.07 -0.09 1.39
N TYR A 218 0.13 0.78 1.61
CA TYR A 218 0.15 2.16 1.14
C TYR A 218 -0.79 3.04 1.98
N GLU A 219 -0.34 4.26 2.29
CA GLU A 219 -1.11 5.22 3.08
C GLU A 219 -0.72 6.64 2.72
N CYS A 220 -1.70 7.53 2.50
CA CYS A 220 -1.43 8.94 2.24
C CYS A 220 -2.69 9.81 2.40
N ALA A 221 -2.48 11.14 2.47
CA ALA A 221 -3.54 12.12 2.36
C ALA A 221 -3.66 12.61 0.90
N LEU A 222 -4.86 12.58 0.35
CA LEU A 222 -5.17 12.99 -1.02
C LEU A 222 -6.19 14.12 -1.01
N PHE A 223 -6.21 14.94 -2.05
CA PHE A 223 -7.28 15.92 -2.23
C PHE A 223 -8.59 15.23 -2.59
N GLU A 224 -9.71 15.88 -2.22
CA GLU A 224 -11.01 15.47 -2.74
C GLU A 224 -11.04 15.52 -4.27
N ASN A 225 -11.78 14.60 -4.87
CA ASN A 225 -11.80 14.45 -6.31
C ASN A 225 -13.07 13.72 -6.81
N ARG A 226 -13.42 13.95 -8.07
CA ARG A 226 -14.39 13.16 -8.82
C ARG A 226 -13.78 12.68 -10.12
N ALA A 227 -13.89 11.40 -10.38
CA ALA A 227 -13.40 10.79 -11.60
C ALA A 227 -14.41 9.77 -12.11
N PRO A 228 -14.44 9.47 -13.42
CA PRO A 228 -15.34 8.47 -13.97
C PRO A 228 -15.04 7.06 -13.44
N SER A 229 -13.82 6.82 -12.98
CA SER A 229 -13.39 5.57 -12.38
C SER A 229 -12.11 5.77 -11.57
N TYR A 230 -11.90 4.92 -10.58
CA TYR A 230 -10.66 4.79 -9.84
C TYR A 230 -10.13 3.38 -10.02
N THR A 231 -8.85 3.23 -10.31
CA THR A 231 -8.25 1.91 -10.53
C THR A 231 -6.97 1.70 -9.76
N LEU A 232 -6.70 0.44 -9.44
CA LEU A 232 -5.51 -0.05 -8.76
C LEU A 232 -4.78 -1.04 -9.67
N SER A 233 -3.47 -0.95 -9.74
CA SER A 233 -2.59 -2.00 -10.25
C SER A 233 -1.60 -2.38 -9.15
N LEU A 234 -1.35 -3.69 -9.00
CA LEU A 234 -0.46 -4.24 -7.99
C LEU A 234 0.35 -5.38 -8.62
N THR A 235 1.64 -5.38 -8.40
CA THR A 235 2.50 -6.53 -8.71
C THR A 235 3.17 -7.01 -7.43
N ALA A 236 3.06 -8.29 -7.17
CA ALA A 236 3.65 -8.90 -6.00
C ALA A 236 4.23 -10.27 -6.30
N LYS A 237 5.17 -10.71 -5.45
CA LYS A 237 5.80 -12.02 -5.48
C LYS A 237 5.57 -12.74 -4.16
N VAL A 238 5.46 -14.06 -4.25
CA VAL A 238 5.45 -14.95 -3.08
C VAL A 238 6.77 -15.67 -3.02
N ASP A 239 7.50 -15.54 -1.92
CA ASP A 239 8.71 -16.32 -1.68
C ASP A 239 8.32 -17.74 -1.27
N GLY A 240 8.82 -18.71 -2.04
CA GLY A 240 8.61 -20.12 -1.75
C GLY A 240 7.39 -20.76 -2.44
N GLY A 241 6.64 -20.02 -3.19
CA GLY A 241 5.50 -20.53 -3.93
C GLY A 241 5.92 -21.30 -5.19
N GLY A 242 5.75 -22.62 -5.15
CA GLY A 242 5.86 -23.50 -6.30
C GLY A 242 7.25 -23.61 -6.92
N LEU A 243 7.60 -24.79 -7.33
CA LEU A 243 8.84 -25.07 -8.07
C LEU A 243 8.55 -24.98 -9.57
N GLU A 244 9.08 -23.98 -10.24
CA GLU A 244 8.99 -23.87 -11.70
C GLU A 244 10.06 -24.70 -12.39
N THR A 245 9.67 -25.45 -13.42
CA THR A 245 10.63 -26.20 -14.24
C THR A 245 11.41 -25.22 -15.13
N VAL A 246 12.72 -25.24 -15.00
CA VAL A 246 13.62 -24.42 -15.80
C VAL A 246 14.45 -25.24 -16.77
N ALA A 247 14.72 -24.64 -17.94
CA ALA A 247 15.50 -25.30 -19.00
C ALA A 247 17.01 -25.05 -18.88
N THR A 248 17.47 -24.24 -17.94
CA THR A 248 18.88 -23.87 -17.75
C THR A 248 19.22 -23.82 -16.28
N ILE A 249 20.50 -23.94 -15.94
CA ILE A 249 21.02 -23.75 -14.59
C ILE A 249 21.99 -22.57 -14.56
N SER A 250 22.07 -21.89 -13.41
CA SER A 250 23.00 -20.81 -13.09
C SER A 250 23.80 -21.21 -11.85
N THR A 251 24.94 -20.56 -11.63
CA THR A 251 25.74 -20.74 -10.42
C THR A 251 25.26 -19.89 -9.24
N THR A 252 24.39 -18.93 -9.51
CA THR A 252 23.86 -17.98 -8.50
C THR A 252 22.50 -18.40 -7.93
N GLN A 253 21.82 -19.35 -8.57
CA GLN A 253 20.47 -19.79 -8.21
C GLN A 253 20.49 -21.16 -7.51
N SER A 254 19.42 -21.45 -6.78
CA SER A 254 19.17 -22.73 -6.12
C SER A 254 18.05 -23.50 -6.82
N TYR A 255 18.15 -24.82 -6.84
CA TYR A 255 17.25 -25.67 -7.60
C TYR A 255 16.86 -26.91 -6.81
N ALA A 256 15.58 -27.29 -6.88
CA ALA A 256 15.14 -28.62 -6.54
C ALA A 256 15.34 -29.57 -7.75
N LEU A 257 15.70 -30.79 -7.48
CA LEU A 257 15.91 -31.82 -8.51
C LEU A 257 14.91 -32.95 -8.35
N LYS A 258 13.89 -32.99 -9.24
CA LYS A 258 12.85 -34.00 -9.24
C LYS A 258 13.18 -35.07 -10.28
N ASN A 259 13.26 -36.33 -9.87
CA ASN A 259 13.54 -37.40 -10.80
C ASN A 259 12.38 -37.64 -11.77
N ARG A 260 12.66 -37.67 -13.06
CA ARG A 260 11.65 -37.85 -14.10
C ARG A 260 10.87 -39.16 -13.98
N SER A 261 11.54 -40.23 -13.62
CA SER A 261 10.99 -41.59 -13.60
C SER A 261 10.19 -41.88 -12.34
N THR A 262 10.67 -41.42 -11.18
CA THR A 262 10.09 -41.77 -9.87
C THR A 262 9.27 -40.64 -9.26
N GLY A 263 9.40 -39.41 -9.78
CA GLY A 263 8.75 -38.22 -9.21
C GLY A 263 9.34 -37.75 -7.89
N ARG A 264 10.41 -38.38 -7.38
CA ARG A 264 11.02 -38.05 -6.09
C ARG A 264 12.04 -36.93 -6.21
N TYR A 265 12.20 -36.20 -5.11
CA TYR A 265 13.19 -35.13 -4.98
C TYR A 265 14.50 -35.63 -4.39
N LEU A 266 15.62 -35.15 -4.94
CA LEU A 266 16.95 -35.36 -4.39
C LEU A 266 17.16 -34.41 -3.20
N VAL A 267 17.56 -34.96 -2.05
CA VAL A 267 17.83 -34.23 -0.81
C VAL A 267 19.17 -34.59 -0.20
N ASP A 268 19.76 -33.73 0.61
CA ASP A 268 20.76 -34.09 1.61
C ASP A 268 20.04 -34.52 2.90
N ASN A 269 20.32 -35.67 3.43
CA ASN A 269 19.66 -36.19 4.63
C ASN A 269 20.14 -35.58 5.96
N GLY A 270 20.87 -34.45 5.91
CA GLY A 270 21.43 -33.77 7.06
C GLY A 270 22.73 -34.40 7.62
N SER A 271 23.07 -35.62 7.21
CA SER A 271 24.32 -36.30 7.60
C SER A 271 25.35 -36.36 6.47
N GLY A 272 25.20 -35.54 5.45
CA GLY A 272 26.11 -35.45 4.31
C GLY A 272 25.96 -36.62 3.32
N ARG A 273 24.75 -37.15 3.19
CA ARG A 273 24.42 -38.18 2.19
C ARG A 273 23.20 -37.79 1.38
N MET A 274 23.26 -38.05 0.08
CA MET A 274 22.09 -37.91 -0.78
C MET A 274 21.04 -38.95 -0.41
N ALA A 275 19.78 -38.52 -0.38
CA ALA A 275 18.59 -39.34 -0.28
C ALA A 275 17.56 -38.86 -1.31
N VAL A 276 16.44 -39.56 -1.43
CA VAL A 276 15.31 -39.10 -2.22
C VAL A 276 14.03 -39.20 -1.40
N VAL A 277 13.16 -38.19 -1.51
CA VAL A 277 11.90 -38.07 -0.79
C VAL A 277 10.73 -37.87 -1.77
N SER A 278 9.50 -38.16 -1.34
CA SER A 278 8.32 -38.02 -2.19
C SER A 278 7.86 -36.56 -2.32
N SER A 279 8.00 -35.79 -1.26
CA SER A 279 7.79 -34.33 -1.20
C SER A 279 9.02 -33.66 -0.61
N LEU A 280 9.24 -32.38 -0.87
CA LEU A 280 10.27 -31.59 -0.18
C LEU A 280 9.93 -31.41 1.31
N ASP A 281 8.67 -31.46 1.68
CA ASP A 281 8.22 -31.42 3.09
C ASP A 281 8.64 -32.67 3.88
N ASP A 282 8.96 -33.78 3.18
CA ASP A 282 9.51 -34.99 3.78
C ASP A 282 11.04 -34.90 4.06
N ALA A 283 11.67 -33.79 3.62
CA ALA A 283 13.10 -33.54 3.91
C ALA A 283 13.29 -33.08 5.37
N VAL A 284 14.53 -33.03 5.84
CA VAL A 284 14.84 -32.49 7.19
C VAL A 284 14.37 -31.05 7.34
N THR A 285 14.61 -30.23 6.32
CA THR A 285 13.91 -28.95 6.01
C THR A 285 13.80 -28.85 4.48
N PRO A 286 12.91 -28.02 3.92
CA PRO A 286 12.80 -27.86 2.47
C PRO A 286 14.13 -27.50 1.80
N GLU A 287 14.98 -26.70 2.45
CA GLU A 287 16.28 -26.30 1.92
C GLU A 287 17.27 -27.48 1.77
N HIS A 288 17.07 -28.60 2.47
CA HIS A 288 17.82 -29.85 2.25
C HIS A 288 17.54 -30.46 0.88
N GLY A 289 16.44 -30.09 0.24
CA GLY A 289 16.11 -30.46 -1.14
C GLY A 289 16.61 -29.46 -2.19
N MET A 290 17.24 -28.37 -1.77
CA MET A 290 17.73 -27.33 -2.66
C MET A 290 19.22 -27.44 -2.93
N TRP A 291 19.60 -27.27 -4.19
CA TRP A 291 20.95 -27.47 -4.69
C TRP A 291 21.45 -26.27 -5.48
N ARG A 292 22.70 -25.88 -5.21
CA ARG A 292 23.47 -24.98 -6.08
C ARG A 292 24.53 -25.75 -6.84
N PHE A 293 24.91 -25.18 -7.99
CA PHE A 293 25.96 -25.78 -8.83
C PHE A 293 27.18 -24.87 -8.83
N SER A 294 28.37 -25.42 -8.63
CA SER A 294 29.62 -24.66 -8.70
C SER A 294 30.00 -24.25 -10.13
N SER A 295 29.33 -24.81 -11.15
CA SER A 295 29.49 -24.51 -12.56
C SER A 295 28.26 -24.99 -13.32
N THR A 296 28.00 -24.43 -14.48
CA THR A 296 26.90 -24.84 -15.37
C THR A 296 27.23 -26.03 -16.27
N SER A 297 28.47 -26.47 -16.33
CA SER A 297 28.91 -27.54 -17.23
C SER A 297 29.76 -28.60 -16.55
N SER A 298 30.66 -28.22 -15.66
CA SER A 298 31.55 -29.15 -14.95
C SER A 298 31.87 -28.63 -13.57
N GLY A 299 31.41 -29.34 -12.55
CA GLY A 299 31.56 -28.90 -11.17
C GLY A 299 31.03 -29.90 -10.16
N TYR A 300 30.59 -29.41 -9.04
CA TYR A 300 29.98 -30.21 -7.97
C TYR A 300 28.65 -29.57 -7.55
N MET A 301 27.84 -30.34 -6.87
CA MET A 301 26.58 -29.94 -6.30
C MET A 301 26.79 -29.51 -4.85
N ILE A 302 26.16 -28.40 -4.44
CA ILE A 302 26.22 -27.87 -3.07
C ILE A 302 24.80 -27.86 -2.53
N ASN A 303 24.61 -28.54 -1.39
CA ASN A 303 23.31 -28.45 -0.72
C ASN A 303 23.16 -27.10 -0.02
N VAL A 304 21.99 -26.48 -0.13
CA VAL A 304 21.74 -25.11 0.37
C VAL A 304 21.71 -25.07 1.90
N ALA A 305 21.03 -26.05 2.53
CA ALA A 305 20.88 -26.09 3.99
C ALA A 305 22.20 -26.39 4.70
N THR A 306 22.94 -27.37 4.19
CA THR A 306 24.13 -27.93 4.90
C THR A 306 25.46 -27.36 4.41
N GLY A 307 25.49 -26.78 3.21
CA GLY A 307 26.73 -26.39 2.54
C GLY A 307 27.57 -27.57 2.07
N ASN A 308 27.08 -28.80 2.24
CA ASN A 308 27.77 -30.03 1.83
C ASN A 308 27.99 -30.07 0.32
N ARG A 309 29.18 -30.50 -0.08
CA ARG A 309 29.59 -30.60 -1.49
C ARG A 309 29.58 -32.04 -1.94
N PHE A 310 28.95 -32.29 -3.08
CA PHE A 310 28.82 -33.62 -3.67
C PHE A 310 29.50 -33.64 -5.05
N TYR A 311 30.40 -34.56 -5.20
CA TYR A 311 31.17 -34.79 -6.43
C TYR A 311 30.67 -36.07 -7.11
N ARG A 312 31.58 -37.02 -7.38
CA ARG A 312 31.24 -38.31 -8.00
C ARG A 312 30.70 -39.36 -7.02
N SER A 313 30.17 -38.91 -5.91
CA SER A 313 29.66 -39.75 -4.84
C SER A 313 28.35 -39.23 -4.30
N THR A 314 27.53 -40.08 -3.72
CA THR A 314 26.34 -39.72 -2.95
C THR A 314 26.67 -39.36 -1.49
N SER A 315 27.94 -39.39 -1.09
CA SER A 315 28.43 -38.85 0.16
C SER A 315 29.15 -37.52 -0.08
N SER A 316 28.99 -36.58 0.86
CA SER A 316 29.65 -35.26 0.80
C SER A 316 31.16 -35.41 1.04
N ALA A 317 31.93 -34.51 0.46
CA ALA A 317 33.38 -34.43 0.58
C ALA A 317 33.86 -32.99 0.49
N SER A 318 35.03 -32.69 1.07
CA SER A 318 35.64 -31.35 0.97
C SER A 318 36.28 -31.08 -0.39
N SER A 319 36.64 -32.15 -1.10
CA SER A 319 37.21 -32.09 -2.45
C SER A 319 36.91 -33.36 -3.21
N GLY A 320 36.97 -33.30 -4.53
CA GLY A 320 36.73 -34.46 -5.40
C GLY A 320 36.80 -34.09 -6.87
N SER A 321 36.66 -35.10 -7.73
CA SER A 321 36.61 -34.88 -9.18
C SER A 321 35.25 -34.37 -9.60
N ASN A 322 35.23 -33.39 -10.49
CA ASN A 322 34.02 -32.75 -10.98
C ASN A 322 33.06 -33.73 -11.67
N LEU A 323 31.77 -33.44 -11.50
CA LEU A 323 30.70 -33.98 -12.32
C LEU A 323 30.62 -33.18 -13.62
N THR A 324 30.24 -33.83 -14.70
CA THR A 324 29.74 -33.17 -15.90
C THR A 324 28.24 -32.91 -15.68
N LEU A 325 27.86 -31.67 -15.79
CA LEU A 325 26.47 -31.19 -15.69
C LEU A 325 25.98 -30.83 -17.08
N ALA A 326 24.96 -31.50 -17.57
CA ALA A 326 24.43 -31.25 -18.88
C ALA A 326 22.91 -31.27 -18.88
N ILE A 327 22.29 -30.25 -19.44
CA ILE A 327 20.86 -30.26 -19.73
C ILE A 327 20.66 -30.79 -21.15
N SER A 328 19.93 -31.89 -21.27
CA SER A 328 19.61 -32.53 -22.52
C SER A 328 18.15 -32.91 -22.57
N SER A 329 17.46 -32.46 -23.61
CA SER A 329 16.00 -32.65 -23.79
C SER A 329 15.18 -32.15 -22.59
N GLY A 330 15.61 -31.01 -21.97
CA GLY A 330 14.93 -30.39 -20.82
C GLY A 330 15.24 -31.02 -19.46
N TYR A 331 16.18 -31.97 -19.38
CA TYR A 331 16.54 -32.68 -18.14
C TYR A 331 18.00 -32.50 -17.80
N LEU A 332 18.31 -32.29 -16.52
CA LEU A 332 19.67 -32.30 -16.00
C LEU A 332 20.16 -33.74 -15.88
N ARG A 333 21.38 -33.97 -16.38
CA ARG A 333 22.16 -35.21 -16.21
C ARG A 333 23.47 -34.86 -15.56
N ALA A 334 23.61 -35.22 -14.28
CA ALA A 334 24.86 -35.13 -13.56
C ALA A 334 25.61 -36.45 -13.75
N SER A 335 26.80 -36.41 -14.33
CA SER A 335 27.53 -37.63 -14.70
C SER A 335 29.03 -37.50 -14.52
N TYR A 336 29.72 -38.62 -14.53
CA TYR A 336 31.17 -38.66 -14.66
C TYR A 336 31.63 -39.83 -15.55
N ARG A 337 32.85 -39.75 -16.08
CA ARG A 337 33.43 -40.77 -16.90
C ARG A 337 34.51 -41.54 -16.12
N SER A 338 34.48 -42.86 -16.21
CA SER A 338 35.53 -43.74 -15.68
C SER A 338 35.87 -44.77 -16.77
N GLY A 339 37.09 -44.67 -17.29
CA GLY A 339 37.48 -45.42 -18.47
C GLY A 339 36.60 -45.08 -19.69
N THR A 340 36.03 -46.08 -20.32
CA THR A 340 35.13 -45.93 -21.46
C THR A 340 33.65 -45.72 -21.07
N ARG A 341 33.31 -45.84 -19.80
CA ARG A 341 31.93 -45.82 -19.31
C ARG A 341 31.58 -44.48 -18.68
N THR A 342 30.34 -44.02 -18.92
CA THR A 342 29.76 -42.86 -18.26
C THR A 342 28.77 -43.31 -17.20
N TYR A 343 28.89 -42.77 -16.00
CA TYR A 343 28.05 -43.05 -14.85
C TYR A 343 27.21 -41.80 -14.57
N TYR A 344 25.89 -41.99 -14.45
CA TYR A 344 24.92 -40.90 -14.21
C TYR A 344 24.36 -41.02 -12.80
N LEU A 345 24.16 -39.84 -12.15
CA LEU A 345 23.34 -39.73 -10.94
C LEU A 345 21.91 -40.17 -11.30
N ARG A 346 21.36 -41.10 -10.57
CA ARG A 346 20.01 -41.63 -10.79
C ARG A 346 19.28 -41.87 -9.49
N ASP A 347 17.98 -41.97 -9.53
CA ASP A 347 17.16 -42.58 -8.49
C ASP A 347 16.86 -44.05 -8.86
N ASN A 348 17.36 -44.96 -8.11
CA ASN A 348 17.09 -46.39 -8.24
C ASN A 348 15.96 -46.80 -7.27
N ASN A 349 14.74 -46.40 -7.60
CA ASN A 349 13.54 -46.72 -6.82
C ASN A 349 13.66 -46.39 -5.32
N GLY A 350 14.11 -45.18 -5.00
CA GLY A 350 14.24 -44.67 -3.63
C GLY A 350 15.67 -44.63 -3.11
N THR A 351 16.63 -45.05 -3.90
CA THR A 351 18.05 -45.01 -3.52
C THR A 351 18.86 -44.25 -4.57
N PRO A 352 19.36 -43.05 -4.25
CA PRO A 352 20.20 -42.32 -5.18
C PRO A 352 21.54 -43.00 -5.35
N GLY A 353 22.09 -42.94 -6.55
CA GLY A 353 23.37 -43.55 -6.85
C GLY A 353 23.90 -43.20 -8.22
N PHE A 354 25.16 -43.57 -8.49
CA PHE A 354 25.75 -43.41 -9.82
C PHE A 354 25.82 -44.75 -10.53
N ALA A 355 25.28 -44.83 -11.75
CA ALA A 355 25.37 -46.05 -12.56
C ALA A 355 25.47 -45.74 -14.06
N ASN A 356 26.04 -46.70 -14.78
CA ASN A 356 26.04 -46.70 -16.25
C ASN A 356 24.64 -47.10 -16.73
N THR A 357 23.78 -46.14 -16.99
CA THR A 357 22.38 -46.33 -17.40
C THR A 357 21.99 -45.36 -18.50
N THR A 358 21.08 -45.78 -19.33
CA THR A 358 20.50 -44.95 -20.42
C THR A 358 19.01 -44.70 -20.24
N ASN A 359 18.40 -45.23 -19.19
CA ASN A 359 16.96 -45.06 -18.92
C ASN A 359 16.66 -43.71 -18.22
N GLN A 360 15.38 -43.39 -18.08
CA GLN A 360 14.88 -42.10 -17.54
C GLN A 360 15.22 -41.89 -16.04
N THR A 361 15.68 -42.89 -15.29
CA THR A 361 16.06 -42.76 -13.89
C THR A 361 17.24 -41.79 -13.69
N ARG A 362 18.00 -41.47 -14.72
CA ARG A 362 19.10 -40.50 -14.76
C ARG A 362 18.69 -39.07 -15.09
N ASP A 363 17.45 -38.86 -15.49
CA ASP A 363 16.93 -37.57 -15.93
C ASP A 363 16.28 -36.86 -14.75
N TRP A 364 16.78 -35.66 -14.44
CA TRP A 364 16.28 -34.82 -13.36
C TRP A 364 15.63 -33.59 -13.92
N ILE A 365 14.37 -33.35 -13.56
CA ILE A 365 13.68 -32.09 -13.80
C ILE A 365 14.30 -31.07 -12.86
N VAL A 366 14.81 -30.01 -13.41
CA VAL A 366 15.36 -28.89 -12.63
C VAL A 366 14.22 -27.94 -12.33
N GLN A 367 13.96 -27.74 -11.09
CA GLN A 367 12.93 -26.81 -10.62
C GLN A 367 13.61 -25.73 -9.78
N GLN A 368 13.35 -24.50 -10.12
CA GLN A 368 13.78 -23.36 -9.33
C GLN A 368 12.63 -22.96 -8.43
N SER A 369 12.93 -22.51 -7.23
CA SER A 369 11.95 -21.76 -6.46
C SER A 369 11.60 -20.53 -7.30
N GLY A 370 10.54 -20.65 -8.04
CA GLY A 370 9.93 -19.53 -8.73
C GLY A 370 9.12 -18.81 -7.67
N GLY A 371 9.53 -17.62 -7.27
CA GLY A 371 8.58 -16.77 -6.63
C GLY A 371 7.41 -16.63 -7.61
N SER A 372 6.23 -17.14 -7.27
CA SER A 372 5.05 -16.87 -8.07
C SER A 372 4.80 -15.38 -8.06
N SER A 373 4.83 -14.77 -9.23
CA SER A 373 4.46 -13.37 -9.38
C SER A 373 2.99 -13.28 -9.82
N ALA A 374 2.24 -12.39 -9.23
CA ALA A 374 0.90 -12.07 -9.66
C ALA A 374 0.74 -10.57 -9.85
N THR A 375 -0.08 -10.21 -10.82
CA THR A 375 -0.35 -8.80 -11.15
C THR A 375 -1.85 -8.57 -11.21
N ILE A 376 -2.32 -7.56 -10.49
CA ILE A 376 -3.60 -6.92 -10.73
C ILE A 376 -3.33 -5.77 -11.71
N SER A 377 -4.07 -5.70 -12.81
CA SER A 377 -3.92 -4.61 -13.78
C SER A 377 -5.22 -3.83 -13.88
N ASN A 378 -5.16 -2.53 -13.54
CA ASN A 378 -6.28 -1.59 -13.66
C ASN A 378 -7.61 -2.12 -13.07
N SER A 379 -7.53 -2.79 -11.91
CA SER A 379 -8.72 -3.25 -11.20
C SER A 379 -9.53 -2.04 -10.76
N GLN A 380 -10.80 -2.00 -11.16
CA GLN A 380 -11.70 -0.94 -10.78
C GLN A 380 -12.03 -1.03 -9.28
N ILE A 381 -11.92 0.10 -8.61
CA ILE A 381 -12.34 0.23 -7.22
C ILE A 381 -13.84 0.45 -7.18
N ASN A 382 -14.51 -0.34 -6.36
CA ASN A 382 -15.94 -0.30 -6.18
C ASN A 382 -16.29 0.08 -4.74
N VAL A 383 -17.49 0.63 -4.57
CA VAL A 383 -18.09 0.98 -3.28
C VAL A 383 -19.31 0.09 -3.08
N ILE A 384 -19.49 -0.39 -1.87
CA ILE A 384 -20.69 -1.11 -1.47
C ILE A 384 -21.61 -0.20 -0.65
N ASP A 385 -22.83 -0.05 -1.08
CA ASP A 385 -23.88 0.60 -0.29
C ASP A 385 -24.33 -0.39 0.82
N MET A 386 -24.06 -0.03 2.06
CA MET A 386 -24.36 -0.88 3.22
C MET A 386 -25.86 -1.07 3.48
N GLN A 387 -26.73 -0.23 2.90
CA GLN A 387 -28.17 -0.36 3.06
C GLN A 387 -28.78 -1.28 2.01
N THR A 388 -28.30 -1.20 0.78
CA THR A 388 -28.84 -1.93 -0.36
C THR A 388 -27.99 -3.12 -0.78
N ALA A 389 -26.76 -3.24 -0.27
CA ALA A 389 -25.72 -4.18 -0.69
C ALA A 389 -25.37 -4.04 -2.21
N ALA A 390 -25.70 -2.92 -2.82
CA ALA A 390 -25.35 -2.65 -4.20
C ALA A 390 -23.87 -2.30 -4.31
N VAL A 391 -23.18 -2.93 -5.26
CA VAL A 391 -21.77 -2.65 -5.58
C VAL A 391 -21.73 -1.77 -6.82
N THR A 392 -21.17 -0.59 -6.70
CA THR A 392 -21.04 0.38 -7.80
C THR A 392 -19.60 0.85 -7.94
N PRO A 393 -19.19 1.28 -9.14
CA PRO A 393 -17.89 1.91 -9.32
C PRO A 393 -17.72 3.13 -8.40
N MET A 394 -16.55 3.24 -7.77
CA MET A 394 -16.18 4.46 -7.08
C MET A 394 -16.03 5.60 -8.10
N THR A 395 -16.73 6.72 -7.89
CA THR A 395 -16.71 7.89 -8.77
C THR A 395 -16.31 9.19 -8.06
N GLU A 396 -16.18 9.14 -6.73
CA GLU A 396 -15.77 10.29 -5.93
C GLU A 396 -14.99 9.87 -4.69
N GLN A 397 -14.09 10.74 -4.26
CA GLN A 397 -13.44 10.76 -2.96
C GLN A 397 -13.66 12.14 -2.37
N LEU A 398 -14.37 12.20 -1.25
CA LEU A 398 -14.79 13.46 -0.66
C LEU A 398 -13.90 13.82 0.53
N ARG A 399 -13.75 15.13 0.77
CA ARG A 399 -13.01 15.65 1.92
C ARG A 399 -13.50 15.04 3.23
N ASN A 400 -12.59 14.87 4.16
CA ASN A 400 -12.81 14.29 5.48
C ASN A 400 -13.28 12.81 5.47
N GLN A 401 -13.18 12.11 4.34
CA GLN A 401 -13.40 10.66 4.26
C GLN A 401 -12.11 9.89 4.59
N HIS A 402 -12.30 8.68 5.09
CA HIS A 402 -11.26 7.67 5.17
C HIS A 402 -11.59 6.54 4.19
N ILE A 403 -10.80 6.42 3.14
CA ILE A 403 -10.95 5.36 2.12
C ILE A 403 -9.93 4.26 2.43
N ARG A 404 -10.43 3.09 2.78
CA ARG A 404 -9.61 1.89 3.01
C ARG A 404 -9.89 0.86 1.91
N ILE A 405 -8.90 0.63 1.06
CA ILE A 405 -8.95 -0.45 0.07
C ILE A 405 -8.36 -1.71 0.70
N VAL A 406 -9.13 -2.80 0.66
CA VAL A 406 -8.70 -4.10 1.18
C VAL A 406 -8.43 -5.05 0.03
N ILE A 407 -7.26 -5.66 0.03
CA ILE A 407 -6.84 -6.66 -0.95
C ILE A 407 -6.63 -7.98 -0.22
N ASN A 408 -7.35 -9.01 -0.61
CA ASN A 408 -7.11 -10.37 -0.16
C ASN A 408 -6.19 -11.08 -1.15
N ALA A 409 -5.11 -11.64 -0.66
CA ALA A 409 -4.14 -12.40 -1.44
C ALA A 409 -4.18 -13.87 -1.05
N TYR A 410 -4.37 -14.74 -2.04
CA TYR A 410 -4.44 -16.18 -1.87
C TYR A 410 -3.39 -16.84 -2.76
N PHE A 411 -2.63 -17.76 -2.21
CA PHE A 411 -1.72 -18.60 -2.96
C PHE A 411 -2.23 -20.03 -3.01
N ASN A 412 -2.30 -20.61 -4.19
CA ASN A 412 -2.67 -22.00 -4.38
C ASN A 412 -1.40 -22.84 -4.59
N GLU A 413 -0.97 -23.56 -3.56
CA GLU A 413 0.25 -24.38 -3.55
C GLU A 413 0.20 -25.51 -4.59
N THR A 414 -1.00 -26.03 -4.88
CA THR A 414 -1.15 -27.19 -5.79
C THR A 414 -0.76 -26.86 -7.22
N ASN A 415 -1.02 -25.64 -7.67
CA ASN A 415 -0.74 -25.21 -9.04
C ASN A 415 0.17 -23.98 -9.13
N GLY A 416 0.64 -23.46 -8.00
CA GLY A 416 1.53 -22.29 -7.93
C GLY A 416 0.86 -20.99 -8.38
N THR A 417 -0.48 -20.92 -8.37
CA THR A 417 -1.18 -19.71 -8.77
C THR A 417 -1.42 -18.79 -7.57
N PHE A 418 -1.14 -17.52 -7.79
CA PHE A 418 -1.36 -16.45 -6.85
C PHE A 418 -2.54 -15.59 -7.32
N ASN A 419 -3.54 -15.40 -6.47
CA ASN A 419 -4.75 -14.68 -6.80
C ASN A 419 -4.98 -13.53 -5.83
N PHE A 420 -5.39 -12.39 -6.36
CA PHE A 420 -5.82 -11.22 -5.59
C PHE A 420 -7.32 -11.01 -5.74
N THR A 421 -7.97 -10.59 -4.67
CA THR A 421 -9.34 -10.08 -4.69
C THR A 421 -9.35 -8.71 -4.04
N VAL A 422 -9.71 -7.67 -4.80
CA VAL A 422 -9.94 -6.33 -4.28
C VAL A 422 -11.37 -6.28 -3.78
N LEU A 423 -11.54 -6.03 -2.48
CA LEU A 423 -12.87 -5.89 -1.90
C LEU A 423 -13.46 -4.51 -2.19
N PRO A 424 -14.79 -4.41 -2.36
CA PRO A 424 -15.45 -3.11 -2.40
C PRO A 424 -15.21 -2.35 -1.09
N TRP A 425 -14.97 -1.04 -1.21
CA TRP A 425 -14.88 -0.18 -0.04
C TRP A 425 -16.26 0.01 0.59
N GLU A 426 -16.33 -0.11 1.91
CA GLU A 426 -17.53 0.15 2.69
C GLU A 426 -17.55 1.63 3.08
N GLU A 427 -18.52 2.39 2.59
CA GLU A 427 -18.72 3.76 3.03
C GLU A 427 -19.34 3.76 4.43
N LYS A 428 -18.55 4.00 5.45
CA LYS A 428 -19.04 4.28 6.79
C LYS A 428 -19.23 5.78 6.94
N SER A 429 -20.45 6.25 6.77
CA SER A 429 -20.88 7.56 7.26
C SER A 429 -21.31 7.41 8.72
N GLU A 430 -20.37 7.36 9.64
CA GLU A 430 -20.71 7.57 11.05
C GLU A 430 -20.73 9.07 11.33
N GLU A 431 -21.94 9.64 11.42
CA GLU A 431 -22.14 10.86 12.20
C GLU A 431 -21.83 10.51 13.67
N VAL A 432 -20.65 10.87 14.12
CA VAL A 432 -20.33 10.81 15.54
C VAL A 432 -21.03 11.98 16.21
N GLU A 433 -22.23 11.76 16.76
CA GLU A 433 -22.81 12.69 17.73
C GLU A 433 -21.95 12.64 19.00
N PHE A 434 -21.19 13.70 19.22
CA PHE A 434 -20.57 13.93 20.53
C PHE A 434 -21.64 14.52 21.46
N ASN A 435 -22.13 13.71 22.41
CA ASN A 435 -22.92 14.15 23.56
C ASN A 435 -22.04 14.81 24.60
#